data_8bb4c304064e14aa9ad3e18f8dbf3dfe
#
_entry.id   8bb4c304064e14aa9ad3e18f8dbf3dfe
#
_cell.length_a   1.000
_cell.length_b   1.000
_cell.length_c   1.000
_cell.angle_alpha   90.00
_cell.angle_beta   90.00
_cell.angle_gamma   90.00
#
_symmetry.space_group_name_H-M   'P 1'
#
loop_
_entity.id
_entity.type
_entity.pdbx_description
1 polymer ?
#
loop_
_entity_poly.entity_id
_entity_poly.type
_entity_poly.pdbx_seq_one_letter_code
_entity_poly.pdbx_strand_id
1 'polypeptide(L)' 'MTSEAACRLLENKLLEMGMYQDEEEPLQFKADYENNQMVQVSVGYEDKPDVFHRINTYEIDKKKGTADPVVGDKEFSLW' A
#
# COMPACT_ATOMS: atom_id res chain seq x y z
N MET A 1 1.89 3.13 14.82
CA MET A 1 2.29 3.14 13.40
C MET A 1 1.86 4.46 12.78
N THR A 2 2.80 5.15 12.15
CA THR A 2 2.50 6.37 11.39
C THR A 2 2.12 6.01 9.96
N SER A 3 1.52 6.95 9.22
CA SER A 3 1.20 6.71 7.81
C SER A 3 2.46 6.46 6.98
N GLU A 4 3.56 7.13 7.29
CA GLU A 4 4.84 6.90 6.60
C GLU A 4 5.36 5.49 6.87
N ALA A 5 5.30 5.05 8.12
CA ALA A 5 5.71 3.69 8.48
C ALA A 5 4.83 2.65 7.80
N ALA A 6 3.52 2.91 7.73
CA ALA A 6 2.59 2.01 7.05
C ALA A 6 2.94 1.86 5.57
N CYS A 7 3.22 2.95 4.89
CA CYS A 7 3.62 2.92 3.48
C CYS A 7 4.92 2.13 3.28
N ARG A 8 5.90 2.36 4.15
CA ARG A 8 7.19 1.68 4.06
C ARG A 8 7.06 0.18 4.32
N LEU A 9 6.32 -0.19 5.36
CA LEU A 9 6.10 -1.59 5.68
C LEU A 9 5.34 -2.31 4.57
N LEU A 10 4.34 -1.65 3.99
CA LEU A 10 3.59 -2.21 2.89
C LEU A 10 4.48 -2.41 1.66
N GLU A 11 5.26 -1.42 1.30
CA GLU A 11 6.20 -1.53 0.18
C GLU A 11 7.16 -2.70 0.36
N ASN A 12 7.79 -2.79 1.54
CA ASN A 12 8.73 -3.86 1.82
C ASN A 12 8.06 -5.24 1.73
N LYS A 13 6.85 -5.35 2.25
CA LYS A 13 6.14 -6.63 2.24
C LYS A 13 5.73 -7.04 0.83
N LEU A 14 5.24 -6.10 0.03
CA LEU A 14 4.87 -6.39 -1.34
C LEU A 14 6.07 -6.81 -2.18
N LEU A 15 7.23 -6.19 -1.97
CA LEU A 15 8.47 -6.61 -2.62
C LEU A 15 8.88 -8.02 -2.19
N GLU A 16 8.79 -8.30 -0.89
CA GLU A 16 9.10 -9.63 -0.35
C GLU A 16 8.18 -10.70 -0.94
N MET A 17 6.91 -10.36 -1.15
CA MET A 17 5.93 -11.29 -1.73
C MET A 17 6.07 -11.42 -3.24
N GLY A 18 6.92 -10.64 -3.88
CA GLY A 18 7.12 -10.67 -5.32
C GLY A 18 5.98 -10.06 -6.11
N MET A 19 5.24 -9.14 -5.50
CA MET A 19 4.12 -8.50 -6.17
C MET A 19 4.58 -7.33 -7.01
N TYR A 20 3.84 -7.07 -8.10
CA TYR A 20 4.08 -5.95 -9.02
C TYR A 20 5.45 -5.97 -9.70
N GLN A 21 6.04 -7.16 -9.88
CA GLN A 21 7.34 -7.30 -10.54
C GLN A 21 7.31 -6.92 -12.01
N ASP A 22 6.15 -7.02 -12.65
CA ASP A 22 5.98 -6.74 -14.07
C ASP A 22 5.71 -5.27 -14.36
N GLU A 23 5.63 -4.43 -13.33
CA GLU A 23 5.37 -3.01 -13.53
C GLU A 23 6.64 -2.30 -14.01
N GLU A 24 6.52 -1.57 -15.12
CA GLU A 24 7.65 -0.86 -15.71
C GLU A 24 7.95 0.45 -14.98
N GLU A 25 6.92 1.08 -14.42
CA GLU A 25 7.07 2.35 -13.73
C GLU A 25 7.33 2.14 -12.24
N PRO A 26 8.13 3.01 -11.61
CA PRO A 26 8.32 2.93 -10.17
C PRO A 26 7.01 3.07 -9.42
N LEU A 27 6.78 2.20 -8.45
CA LEU A 27 5.57 2.25 -7.64
C LEU A 27 5.65 3.39 -6.63
N GLN A 28 4.49 4.00 -6.39
CA GLN A 28 4.31 5.01 -5.37
C GLN A 28 3.28 4.54 -4.38
N PHE A 29 3.46 4.92 -3.12
CA PHE A 29 2.60 4.55 -2.02
C PHE A 29 2.10 5.83 -1.37
N LYS A 30 0.79 6.04 -1.40
CA LYS A 30 0.19 7.27 -0.88
C LYS A 30 -0.82 6.96 0.19
N ALA A 31 -0.65 7.56 1.36
CA ALA A 31 -1.63 7.45 2.44
C ALA A 31 -2.79 8.40 2.14
N ASP A 32 -3.92 7.86 1.71
CA ASP A 32 -5.10 8.63 1.34
C ASP A 32 -5.95 9.01 2.54
N TYR A 33 -5.93 8.18 3.58
CA TYR A 33 -6.77 8.38 4.74
C TYR A 33 -6.12 7.74 5.96
N GLU A 34 -6.25 8.37 7.10
CA GLU A 34 -5.71 7.86 8.35
C GLU A 34 -6.61 8.26 9.52
N ASN A 35 -6.82 7.32 10.43
CA ASN A 35 -7.41 7.61 11.73
C ASN A 35 -6.62 6.86 12.80
N ASN A 36 -7.14 6.78 14.03
CA ASN A 36 -6.43 6.13 15.13
C ASN A 36 -6.30 4.63 14.97
N GLN A 37 -7.07 4.02 14.09
CA GLN A 37 -7.16 2.57 13.95
C GLN A 37 -6.57 2.05 12.65
N MET A 38 -6.61 2.84 11.58
CA MET A 38 -6.22 2.37 10.26
C MET A 38 -5.56 3.45 9.41
N VAL A 39 -4.81 3.00 8.41
CA VAL A 39 -4.29 3.83 7.33
C VAL A 39 -4.73 3.20 6.02
N GLN A 40 -5.26 4.02 5.11
CA GLN A 40 -5.60 3.57 3.77
C GLN A 40 -4.51 4.04 2.82
N VAL A 41 -3.83 3.08 2.18
CA VAL A 41 -2.69 3.36 1.30
C VAL A 41 -3.02 2.94 -0.12
N SER A 42 -2.90 3.89 -1.05
CA SER A 42 -3.03 3.61 -2.47
C SER A 42 -1.66 3.30 -3.07
N VAL A 43 -1.62 2.24 -3.87
CA VAL A 43 -0.41 1.81 -4.58
C VAL A 43 -0.66 2.03 -6.07
N GLY A 44 0.28 2.67 -6.73
CA GLY A 44 0.15 2.95 -8.15
C GLY A 44 1.41 3.57 -8.72
N TYR A 45 1.27 4.23 -9.83
CA TYR A 45 2.38 4.91 -10.50
C TYR A 45 1.92 6.22 -11.11
N GLU A 46 2.88 7.10 -11.36
CA GLU A 46 2.61 8.39 -11.98
C GLU A 46 2.96 8.32 -13.45
N ASP A 47 1.97 8.45 -14.32
CA ASP A 47 2.13 8.35 -15.77
C ASP A 47 2.56 9.70 -16.35
N LYS A 48 1.87 10.76 -15.92
CA LYS A 48 2.16 12.14 -16.31
C LYS A 48 2.23 12.97 -15.04
N PRO A 49 2.83 14.16 -15.08
CA PRO A 49 2.78 15.05 -13.94
C PRO A 49 1.34 15.21 -13.47
N ASP A 50 1.09 14.99 -12.18
CA ASP A 50 -0.22 15.11 -11.52
C ASP A 50 -1.24 14.05 -11.90
N VAL A 51 -0.85 12.99 -12.64
CA VAL A 51 -1.77 11.89 -12.97
C VAL A 51 -1.27 10.61 -12.32
N PHE A 52 -1.97 10.21 -11.25
CA PHE A 52 -1.66 8.99 -10.52
C PHE A 52 -2.59 7.87 -10.95
N HIS A 53 -2.01 6.77 -11.42
CA HIS A 53 -2.76 5.56 -11.79
C HIS A 53 -2.75 4.59 -10.62
N ARG A 54 -3.90 4.42 -9.97
CA ARG A 54 -4.03 3.51 -8.83
C ARG A 54 -4.16 2.08 -9.33
N ILE A 55 -3.30 1.20 -8.79
CA ILE A 55 -3.37 -0.23 -9.06
C ILE A 55 -4.24 -0.91 -8.01
N ASN A 56 -4.05 -0.55 -6.74
CA ASN A 56 -4.79 -1.14 -5.64
C ASN A 56 -4.76 -0.21 -4.43
N THR A 57 -5.63 -0.48 -3.47
CA THR A 57 -5.67 0.22 -2.20
C THR A 57 -5.62 -0.82 -1.09
N TYR A 58 -4.88 -0.53 -0.03
CA TYR A 58 -4.74 -1.42 1.12
C TYR A 58 -5.20 -0.71 2.38
N GLU A 59 -6.05 -1.37 3.15
CA GLU A 59 -6.44 -0.90 4.46
C GLU A 59 -5.52 -1.53 5.49
N ILE A 60 -4.73 -0.72 6.17
CA ILE A 60 -3.74 -1.18 7.14
C ILE A 60 -4.27 -0.97 8.54
N ASP A 61 -4.38 -2.06 9.30
CA ASP A 61 -4.79 -2.00 10.71
C ASP A 61 -3.55 -1.66 11.53
N LYS A 62 -3.58 -0.50 12.21
CA LYS A 62 -2.43 -0.02 12.98
C LYS A 62 -2.11 -0.88 14.18
N LYS A 63 -3.12 -1.54 14.73
CA LYS A 63 -2.95 -2.35 15.93
C LYS A 63 -2.47 -3.75 15.60
N LYS A 64 -3.05 -4.36 14.59
CA LYS A 64 -2.71 -5.74 14.20
C LYS A 64 -1.51 -5.80 13.26
N GLY A 65 -1.18 -4.70 12.58
CA GLY A 65 -0.12 -4.69 11.58
C GLY A 65 -0.48 -5.49 10.35
N THR A 66 -1.76 -5.53 9.98
CA THR A 66 -2.23 -6.27 8.81
C THR A 66 -2.61 -5.33 7.69
N ALA A 67 -2.48 -5.80 6.45
CA ALA A 67 -2.90 -5.07 5.26
C ALA A 67 -3.97 -5.88 4.55
N ASP A 68 -5.09 -5.24 4.25
CA ASP A 68 -6.24 -5.85 3.58
C ASP A 68 -6.43 -5.19 2.22
N PRO A 69 -6.17 -5.91 1.11
CA PRO A 69 -6.33 -5.31 -0.21
C PRO A 69 -7.80 -5.12 -0.55
N VAL A 70 -8.13 -3.99 -1.15
CA VAL A 70 -9.49 -3.73 -1.62
C VAL A 70 -9.83 -4.65 -2.79
N VAL A 71 -8.85 -4.88 -3.66
CA VAL A 71 -8.98 -5.86 -4.75
C VAL A 71 -8.01 -6.99 -4.48
N GLY A 72 -8.53 -8.19 -4.23
CA GLY A 72 -7.72 -9.35 -3.88
C GLY A 72 -8.39 -10.15 -2.79
N ASP A 73 -7.77 -11.27 -2.42
CA ASP A 73 -8.45 -12.28 -1.62
C ASP A 73 -8.10 -12.28 -0.14
N LYS A 74 -6.89 -11.89 0.22
CA LYS A 74 -6.44 -12.14 1.59
C LYS A 74 -5.68 -10.99 2.19
N GLU A 75 -6.02 -10.68 3.42
CA GLU A 75 -5.19 -9.81 4.23
C GLU A 75 -3.88 -10.53 4.57
N PHE A 76 -2.84 -9.78 4.80
CA PHE A 76 -1.54 -10.32 5.19
C PHE A 76 -0.90 -9.46 6.26
N SER A 77 0.04 -10.06 6.99
CA SER A 77 0.75 -9.34 8.05
C SER A 77 1.91 -8.54 7.47
N LEU A 78 2.06 -7.32 7.97
CA LEU A 78 3.21 -6.47 7.64
C LEU A 78 4.41 -6.77 8.56
N TRP A 79 4.18 -7.47 9.66
CA TRP A 79 5.20 -7.79 10.66
C TRP A 79 5.70 -9.22 10.56
#